data_cdb1d650aeda30bfdd75639eb55a4174
#
_entry.id   cdb1d650aeda30bfdd75639eb55a4174
#
_cell.length_a   1.000
_cell.length_b   1.000
_cell.length_c   1.000
_cell.angle_alpha   90.00
_cell.angle_beta   90.00
_cell.angle_gamma   90.00
#
_symmetry.space_group_name_H-M   'P 1'
#
loop_
_entity.id
_entity.type
_entity.pdbx_description
1 polymer ?
#
loop_
_entity_poly.entity_id
_entity_poly.type
_entity_poly.pdbx_seq_one_letter_code
_entity_poly.pdbx_strand_id
1 'polypeptide(L)'
;MLLEIRIAGLGVIAEATLRLHPGLTVLTGETGAGKTMVVQGLGLLLGSRADPALVRSGRPSLSVEGIVRLPTGHPARERAHDAGGELDEDELVLARTVTAEGRSRAHIGGRSAPVGVLGEIGEHLVAVHGQADQWRLRRPDEHRDVLDGYGGEAVAAALAAYREGYAALTATLTERDTLRGLDRDRTREVDSLTAALEHVARVDPQPGEDEALRAEDTRLAHAEGLRDAAGAAHGLLLGDDGYAADAGEQGAATDLLARARAQLGPVARHDPRLSALDERLAEAGYLVADIGADLAAYLADLDADPARLAWVQQRRADLAGLTRRYGESIDDVLAWSGEAASRLALLQSADERLAALDARVAALTAEVTAAGERLSAQRRAAADRFATAVGDELAHLAMGSARIQVAVTPRPLGPHGADDVEIQLAANSGAPARSVGRAASGGELSRLMLAIEVVSVSGSTPAALVPTFVPTFVFDEVDAGVGGKAGLDVGARLAALATHAQVVVVTHLAQVAAFADRHLVVHKSDDGSVTASAVREVEGDERLRELAR
;
A
#
# COMPACT_ATOMS: atom_id res chain seq x y z
N MET A 1 -29.49 14.06 11.92
CA MET A 1 -30.22 14.98 12.81
C MET A 1 -30.55 14.25 14.10
N LEU A 2 -30.28 14.88 15.25
CA LEU A 2 -30.58 14.33 16.58
C LEU A 2 -32.02 14.67 16.97
N LEU A 3 -32.84 13.66 17.20
CA LEU A 3 -34.27 13.86 17.48
C LEU A 3 -34.57 14.03 18.97
N GLU A 4 -33.98 13.14 19.78
CA GLU A 4 -34.27 13.10 21.22
C GLU A 4 -33.01 12.66 21.99
N ILE A 5 -32.82 13.20 23.16
CA ILE A 5 -31.79 12.76 24.14
C ILE A 5 -32.48 12.45 25.44
N ARG A 6 -32.22 11.28 26.02
CA ARG A 6 -32.62 10.86 27.36
C ARG A 6 -31.41 10.75 28.24
N ILE A 7 -31.46 11.39 29.40
CA ILE A 7 -30.35 11.37 30.37
C ILE A 7 -30.92 10.91 31.71
N ALA A 8 -30.27 9.91 32.31
CA ALA A 8 -30.66 9.45 33.65
C ALA A 8 -29.41 9.28 34.54
N GLY A 9 -29.49 9.76 35.76
CA GLY A 9 -28.49 9.59 36.80
C GLY A 9 -27.18 10.35 36.57
N LEU A 10 -27.20 11.49 35.83
CA LEU A 10 -26.04 12.30 35.52
C LEU A 10 -25.96 13.53 36.44
N GLY A 11 -25.03 13.55 37.37
CA GLY A 11 -24.80 14.67 38.29
C GLY A 11 -26.10 15.09 39.02
N VAL A 12 -26.54 16.32 38.79
CA VAL A 12 -27.81 16.82 39.38
C VAL A 12 -29.07 16.38 38.61
N ILE A 13 -28.92 15.83 37.41
CA ILE A 13 -30.04 15.35 36.58
C ILE A 13 -30.44 13.95 37.05
N ALA A 14 -31.61 13.82 37.63
CA ALA A 14 -32.19 12.53 37.99
C ALA A 14 -32.69 11.78 36.75
N GLU A 15 -33.48 12.47 35.93
CA GLU A 15 -34.00 12.03 34.64
C GLU A 15 -34.41 13.26 33.82
N ALA A 16 -34.06 13.27 32.53
CA ALA A 16 -34.44 14.32 31.60
C ALA A 16 -34.63 13.75 30.20
N THR A 17 -35.65 14.21 29.49
CA THR A 17 -35.87 13.93 28.07
C THR A 17 -35.90 15.26 27.34
N LEU A 18 -35.03 15.41 26.35
CA LEU A 18 -34.93 16.60 25.52
C LEU A 18 -35.34 16.21 24.09
N ARG A 19 -36.45 16.76 23.62
CA ARG A 19 -36.80 16.67 22.20
C ARG A 19 -36.26 17.90 21.49
N LEU A 20 -35.51 17.69 20.42
CA LEU A 20 -34.81 18.75 19.71
C LEU A 20 -35.59 19.17 18.45
N HIS A 21 -35.57 20.47 18.15
CA HIS A 21 -36.13 21.01 16.92
C HIS A 21 -35.13 20.88 15.76
N PRO A 22 -35.55 20.68 14.52
CA PRO A 22 -34.66 20.70 13.36
C PRO A 22 -33.88 22.01 13.18
N GLY A 23 -34.42 23.14 13.64
CA GLY A 23 -33.82 24.46 13.71
C GLY A 23 -33.13 24.71 15.05
N LEU A 24 -33.47 25.85 15.70
CA LEU A 24 -32.83 26.32 16.93
C LEU A 24 -33.55 25.82 18.19
N THR A 25 -32.90 24.95 18.95
CA THR A 25 -33.28 24.57 20.31
C THR A 25 -32.44 25.30 21.32
N VAL A 26 -33.05 26.03 22.23
CA VAL A 26 -32.32 26.75 23.29
C VAL A 26 -32.65 26.18 24.66
N LEU A 27 -31.60 25.94 25.47
CA LEU A 27 -31.67 25.52 26.86
C LEU A 27 -31.36 26.72 27.76
N THR A 28 -32.32 27.13 28.59
CA THR A 28 -32.09 28.11 29.67
C THR A 28 -32.26 27.46 31.04
N GLY A 29 -32.09 28.24 32.09
CA GLY A 29 -32.25 27.83 33.48
C GLY A 29 -31.22 28.48 34.40
N GLU A 30 -31.41 28.34 35.69
CA GLU A 30 -30.55 28.93 36.72
C GLU A 30 -29.10 28.41 36.66
N THR A 31 -28.16 29.23 37.10
CA THR A 31 -26.76 28.82 37.22
C THR A 31 -26.63 27.62 38.17
N GLY A 32 -25.93 26.56 37.74
CA GLY A 32 -25.84 25.31 38.52
C GLY A 32 -27.06 24.39 38.45
N ALA A 33 -28.09 24.70 37.61
CA ALA A 33 -29.27 23.84 37.43
C ALA A 33 -28.98 22.57 36.58
N GLY A 34 -27.78 22.40 36.04
CA GLY A 34 -27.43 21.20 35.26
C GLY A 34 -27.36 21.41 33.74
N LYS A 35 -27.40 22.68 33.26
CA LYS A 35 -27.28 22.97 31.82
C LYS A 35 -26.02 22.35 31.18
N THR A 36 -24.85 22.56 31.78
CA THR A 36 -23.57 21.96 31.33
C THR A 36 -23.59 20.42 31.42
N MET A 37 -24.41 19.86 32.36
CA MET A 37 -24.57 18.40 32.43
C MET A 37 -25.27 17.82 31.20
N VAL A 38 -26.18 18.57 30.57
CA VAL A 38 -26.83 18.16 29.31
C VAL A 38 -25.77 18.05 28.20
N VAL A 39 -24.89 19.04 28.10
CA VAL A 39 -23.80 19.02 27.10
C VAL A 39 -22.82 17.88 27.39
N GLN A 40 -22.48 17.67 28.66
CA GLN A 40 -21.65 16.53 29.05
C GLN A 40 -22.33 15.18 28.76
N GLY A 41 -23.62 15.06 28.96
CA GLY A 41 -24.40 13.89 28.57
C GLY A 41 -24.33 13.64 27.07
N LEU A 42 -24.50 14.68 26.28
CA LEU A 42 -24.33 14.58 24.83
C LEU A 42 -22.90 14.17 24.46
N GLY A 43 -21.87 14.76 25.06
CA GLY A 43 -20.47 14.33 24.86
C GLY A 43 -20.26 12.86 25.18
N LEU A 44 -20.84 12.35 26.28
CA LEU A 44 -20.80 10.93 26.59
C LEU A 44 -21.45 10.07 25.51
N LEU A 45 -22.59 10.50 24.96
CA LEU A 45 -23.27 9.82 23.87
C LEU A 45 -22.43 9.82 22.57
N LEU A 46 -21.62 10.84 22.38
CA LEU A 46 -20.71 10.99 21.24
C LEU A 46 -19.29 10.40 21.48
N GLY A 47 -19.12 9.56 22.49
CA GLY A 47 -17.88 8.83 22.72
C GLY A 47 -16.86 9.50 23.62
N SER A 48 -17.10 10.68 24.18
CA SER A 48 -16.19 11.39 25.09
C SER A 48 -15.81 10.54 26.29
N ARG A 49 -14.63 10.82 26.90
CA ARG A 49 -14.15 10.09 28.07
C ARG A 49 -15.15 10.21 29.23
N ALA A 50 -15.52 9.07 29.79
CA ALA A 50 -16.41 9.03 30.95
C ALA A 50 -15.64 9.31 32.24
N ASP A 51 -16.19 10.20 33.08
CA ASP A 51 -15.76 10.40 34.46
C ASP A 51 -16.79 9.77 35.40
N PRO A 52 -16.42 8.73 36.19
CA PRO A 52 -17.32 8.12 37.17
C PRO A 52 -17.88 9.10 38.20
N ALA A 53 -17.17 10.22 38.47
CA ALA A 53 -17.64 11.27 39.37
C ALA A 53 -18.93 11.97 38.88
N LEU A 54 -19.26 11.82 37.60
CA LEU A 54 -20.50 12.32 37.01
C LEU A 54 -21.72 11.47 37.36
N VAL A 55 -21.53 10.25 37.89
CA VAL A 55 -22.68 9.42 38.35
C VAL A 55 -23.30 10.07 39.56
N ARG A 56 -24.62 10.29 39.47
CA ARG A 56 -25.41 10.90 40.55
C ARG A 56 -25.24 10.13 41.87
N SER A 57 -25.01 10.88 42.95
CA SER A 57 -24.89 10.27 44.29
C SER A 57 -26.12 9.41 44.63
N GLY A 58 -25.89 8.18 45.10
CA GLY A 58 -26.94 7.21 45.39
C GLY A 58 -27.46 6.40 44.19
N ARG A 59 -26.94 6.62 42.98
CA ARG A 59 -27.28 5.81 41.80
C ARG A 59 -26.11 4.86 41.46
N PRO A 60 -26.38 3.64 40.98
CA PRO A 60 -25.32 2.69 40.60
C PRO A 60 -24.69 3.06 39.26
N SER A 61 -25.40 3.81 38.40
CA SER A 61 -24.94 4.19 37.08
C SER A 61 -25.66 5.43 36.56
N LEU A 62 -25.03 6.07 35.57
CA LEU A 62 -25.69 7.03 34.67
C LEU A 62 -25.96 6.34 33.33
N SER A 63 -26.95 6.80 32.60
CA SER A 63 -27.21 6.42 31.20
C SER A 63 -27.59 7.65 30.36
N VAL A 64 -27.09 7.64 29.13
CA VAL A 64 -27.48 8.59 28.09
C VAL A 64 -27.89 7.81 26.86
N GLU A 65 -29.05 8.14 26.31
CA GLU A 65 -29.60 7.56 25.10
C GLU A 65 -29.96 8.67 24.12
N GLY A 66 -29.69 8.48 22.84
CA GLY A 66 -30.03 9.41 21.78
C GLY A 66 -30.68 8.70 20.60
N ILE A 67 -31.68 9.33 20.01
CA ILE A 67 -32.34 8.89 18.77
C ILE A 67 -31.89 9.82 17.67
N VAL A 68 -31.28 9.27 16.63
CA VAL A 68 -30.68 10.01 15.51
C VAL A 68 -31.32 9.56 14.21
N ARG A 69 -31.77 10.51 13.39
CA ARG A 69 -32.27 10.22 12.04
C ARG A 69 -31.11 10.31 11.04
N LEU A 70 -30.88 9.21 10.32
CA LEU A 70 -29.81 9.01 9.34
C LEU A 70 -30.41 8.67 7.97
N PRO A 71 -30.40 9.58 7.01
CA PRO A 71 -30.87 9.27 5.67
C PRO A 71 -29.95 8.26 4.98
N THR A 72 -30.46 7.64 3.91
CA THR A 72 -29.69 6.71 3.08
C THR A 72 -28.42 7.37 2.56
N GLY A 73 -27.28 6.66 2.63
CA GLY A 73 -25.98 7.16 2.20
C GLY A 73 -25.21 7.97 3.26
N HIS A 74 -25.73 8.13 4.48
CA HIS A 74 -25.02 8.80 5.57
C HIS A 74 -23.86 7.92 6.08
N PRO A 75 -22.62 8.44 6.24
CA PRO A 75 -21.46 7.63 6.69
C PRO A 75 -21.67 6.93 8.04
N ALA A 76 -22.36 7.61 8.98
CA ALA A 76 -22.69 7.01 10.28
C ALA A 76 -23.60 5.78 10.17
N ARG A 77 -24.43 5.67 9.11
CA ARG A 77 -25.30 4.50 8.86
C ARG A 77 -24.48 3.26 8.50
N GLU A 78 -23.52 3.42 7.59
CA GLU A 78 -22.60 2.35 7.19
C GLU A 78 -21.77 1.89 8.39
N ARG A 79 -21.22 2.84 9.15
CA ARG A 79 -20.42 2.53 10.33
C ARG A 79 -21.23 1.84 11.44
N ALA A 80 -22.51 2.21 11.62
CA ALA A 80 -23.41 1.54 12.57
C ALA A 80 -23.70 0.09 12.13
N HIS A 81 -23.93 -0.13 10.84
CA HIS A 81 -24.16 -1.45 10.26
C HIS A 81 -22.92 -2.35 10.43
N ASP A 82 -21.73 -1.84 10.18
CA ASP A 82 -20.46 -2.58 10.37
C ASP A 82 -20.26 -3.01 11.84
N ALA A 83 -20.79 -2.22 12.78
CA ALA A 83 -20.79 -2.56 14.20
C ALA A 83 -21.91 -3.55 14.60
N GLY A 84 -22.71 -4.01 13.63
CA GLY A 84 -23.84 -4.92 13.85
C GLY A 84 -25.10 -4.22 14.39
N GLY A 85 -25.14 -2.88 14.38
CA GLY A 85 -26.30 -2.10 14.81
C GLY A 85 -27.42 -2.13 13.76
N GLU A 86 -28.66 -2.17 14.24
CA GLU A 86 -29.85 -2.13 13.40
C GLU A 86 -30.49 -0.74 13.47
N LEU A 87 -31.02 -0.25 12.34
CA LEU A 87 -31.80 0.96 12.26
C LEU A 87 -33.26 0.58 12.11
N ASP A 88 -34.13 1.34 12.78
CA ASP A 88 -35.58 1.29 12.53
C ASP A 88 -35.92 2.38 11.51
N GLU A 89 -36.23 1.99 10.28
CA GLU A 89 -36.32 2.88 9.10
C GLU A 89 -35.04 3.71 8.92
N ASP A 90 -35.07 4.99 9.29
CA ASP A 90 -33.94 5.92 9.25
C ASP A 90 -33.45 6.32 10.65
N GLU A 91 -33.99 5.71 11.71
CA GLU A 91 -33.65 6.07 13.08
C GLU A 91 -32.67 5.09 13.70
N LEU A 92 -31.59 5.62 14.25
CA LEU A 92 -30.57 4.89 14.98
C LEU A 92 -30.62 5.27 16.45
N VAL A 93 -30.72 4.28 17.32
CA VAL A 93 -30.60 4.45 18.76
C VAL A 93 -29.16 4.28 19.18
N LEU A 94 -28.62 5.31 19.83
CA LEU A 94 -27.29 5.30 20.46
C LEU A 94 -27.49 5.32 21.98
N ALA A 95 -26.75 4.51 22.72
CA ALA A 95 -26.83 4.54 24.18
C ALA A 95 -25.47 4.33 24.83
N ARG A 96 -25.26 4.98 25.96
CA ARG A 96 -24.08 4.79 26.79
C ARG A 96 -24.45 4.71 28.27
N THR A 97 -23.88 3.74 28.95
CA THR A 97 -24.03 3.57 30.41
C THR A 97 -22.66 3.61 31.07
N VAL A 98 -22.53 4.36 32.16
CA VAL A 98 -21.31 4.43 32.98
C VAL A 98 -21.66 4.10 34.42
N THR A 99 -20.99 3.13 35.04
CA THR A 99 -21.22 2.77 36.43
C THR A 99 -20.37 3.63 37.36
N ALA A 100 -20.76 3.71 38.63
CA ALA A 100 -20.00 4.41 39.67
C ALA A 100 -18.57 3.83 39.87
N GLU A 101 -18.35 2.56 39.51
CA GLU A 101 -17.03 1.91 39.54
C GLU A 101 -16.20 2.20 38.27
N GLY A 102 -16.69 3.02 37.35
CA GLY A 102 -15.97 3.44 36.14
C GLY A 102 -16.10 2.52 34.93
N ARG A 103 -16.93 1.46 35.00
CA ARG A 103 -17.20 0.63 33.82
C ARG A 103 -18.10 1.37 32.84
N SER A 104 -17.71 1.39 31.58
CA SER A 104 -18.47 2.06 30.50
C SER A 104 -18.89 1.06 29.43
N ARG A 105 -20.16 1.13 29.01
CA ARG A 105 -20.73 0.30 27.92
C ARG A 105 -21.44 1.20 26.93
N ALA A 106 -21.29 0.90 25.65
CA ALA A 106 -22.00 1.56 24.57
C ALA A 106 -22.88 0.57 23.81
N HIS A 107 -24.00 1.06 23.27
CA HIS A 107 -24.90 0.31 22.42
C HIS A 107 -25.23 1.16 21.19
N ILE A 108 -25.26 0.51 20.03
CA ILE A 108 -25.54 1.12 18.73
C ILE A 108 -26.60 0.25 18.06
N GLY A 109 -27.79 0.82 17.77
CA GLY A 109 -28.88 0.07 17.17
C GLY A 109 -29.24 -1.21 17.95
N GLY A 110 -29.29 -1.13 19.29
CA GLY A 110 -29.62 -2.26 20.18
C GLY A 110 -28.48 -3.25 20.43
N ARG A 111 -27.34 -3.12 19.77
CA ARG A 111 -26.16 -4.03 19.92
C ARG A 111 -25.07 -3.38 20.75
N SER A 112 -24.39 -4.19 21.60
CA SER A 112 -23.24 -3.73 22.36
C SER A 112 -22.04 -3.49 21.40
N ALA A 113 -21.40 -2.31 21.52
CA ALA A 113 -20.29 -1.91 20.69
C ALA A 113 -19.15 -1.31 21.52
N PRO A 114 -17.90 -1.27 21.02
CA PRO A 114 -16.83 -0.49 21.61
C PRO A 114 -17.16 1.00 21.66
N VAL A 115 -16.74 1.68 22.73
CA VAL A 115 -16.95 3.14 22.87
C VAL A 115 -16.31 3.93 21.73
N GLY A 116 -15.20 3.46 21.18
CA GLY A 116 -14.54 4.08 20.02
C GLY A 116 -15.45 4.18 18.78
N VAL A 117 -16.24 3.14 18.52
CA VAL A 117 -17.20 3.13 17.39
C VAL A 117 -18.31 4.16 17.62
N LEU A 118 -18.75 4.35 18.88
CA LEU A 118 -19.72 5.40 19.22
C LEU A 118 -19.14 6.80 18.94
N GLY A 119 -17.82 6.98 19.20
CA GLY A 119 -17.10 8.20 18.86
C GLY A 119 -17.03 8.46 17.37
N GLU A 120 -16.64 7.45 16.59
CA GLU A 120 -16.56 7.52 15.12
C GLU A 120 -17.93 7.89 14.49
N ILE A 121 -19.02 7.29 14.97
CA ILE A 121 -20.39 7.66 14.57
C ILE A 121 -20.69 9.10 14.99
N GLY A 122 -20.33 9.48 16.23
CA GLY A 122 -20.55 10.80 16.79
C GLY A 122 -19.89 11.92 15.98
N GLU A 123 -18.68 11.70 15.47
CA GLU A 123 -17.94 12.66 14.62
C GLU A 123 -18.72 13.02 13.35
N HIS A 124 -19.53 12.10 12.83
CA HIS A 124 -20.37 12.34 11.66
C HIS A 124 -21.73 12.98 11.98
N LEU A 125 -22.12 13.04 13.26
CA LEU A 125 -23.46 13.44 13.67
C LEU A 125 -23.54 14.85 14.22
N VAL A 126 -22.64 15.20 15.14
CA VAL A 126 -22.76 16.40 15.96
C VAL A 126 -21.41 17.09 16.12
N ALA A 127 -21.36 18.37 15.87
CA ALA A 127 -20.22 19.21 16.23
C ALA A 127 -20.55 19.94 17.56
N VAL A 128 -19.82 19.61 18.62
CA VAL A 128 -19.98 20.25 19.94
C VAL A 128 -18.95 21.37 20.07
N HIS A 129 -19.42 22.59 20.36
CA HIS A 129 -18.61 23.78 20.51
C HIS A 129 -18.73 24.30 21.97
N GLY A 130 -17.85 23.85 22.86
CA GLY A 130 -17.87 24.23 24.29
C GLY A 130 -16.57 23.85 25.01
N GLN A 131 -16.50 24.12 26.33
CA GLN A 131 -15.28 23.86 27.13
C GLN A 131 -14.83 22.39 27.13
N ALA A 132 -15.73 21.43 26.99
CA ALA A 132 -15.43 20.02 27.10
C ALA A 132 -14.91 19.39 25.81
N ASP A 133 -15.24 19.91 24.63
CA ASP A 133 -15.00 19.27 23.34
C ASP A 133 -14.39 20.17 22.25
N GLN A 134 -13.36 20.91 22.62
CA GLN A 134 -12.58 21.76 21.68
C GLN A 134 -11.76 20.97 20.66
N TRP A 135 -12.12 19.73 20.35
CA TRP A 135 -11.28 18.76 19.64
C TRP A 135 -11.12 19.07 18.14
N ARG A 136 -12.17 19.54 17.46
CA ARG A 136 -12.13 19.73 16.00
C ARG A 136 -11.11 20.77 15.55
N LEU A 137 -11.13 21.99 16.08
CA LEU A 137 -10.15 23.01 15.72
C LEU A 137 -8.78 22.88 16.42
N ARG A 138 -8.52 21.81 17.15
CA ARG A 138 -7.16 21.50 17.63
C ARG A 138 -6.35 20.66 16.65
N ARG A 139 -7.00 20.06 15.64
CA ARG A 139 -6.38 19.22 14.62
C ARG A 139 -6.13 20.04 13.35
N PRO A 140 -4.88 20.16 12.87
CA PRO A 140 -4.57 20.87 11.61
C PRO A 140 -5.36 20.35 10.41
N ASP A 141 -5.67 19.03 10.37
CA ASP A 141 -6.44 18.43 9.28
C ASP A 141 -7.87 18.99 9.19
N GLU A 142 -8.50 19.29 10.31
CA GLU A 142 -9.86 19.91 10.36
C GLU A 142 -9.84 21.34 9.79
N HIS A 143 -8.76 22.11 10.04
CA HIS A 143 -8.62 23.44 9.47
C HIS A 143 -8.56 23.43 7.95
N ARG A 144 -7.88 22.44 7.38
CA ARG A 144 -7.82 22.25 5.94
C ARG A 144 -9.21 21.89 5.38
N ASP A 145 -9.91 20.96 6.02
CA ASP A 145 -11.19 20.48 5.54
C ASP A 145 -12.27 21.59 5.60
N VAL A 146 -12.24 22.46 6.62
CA VAL A 146 -13.08 23.68 6.68
C VAL A 146 -12.75 24.63 5.53
N LEU A 147 -11.46 24.89 5.28
CA LEU A 147 -11.04 25.78 4.18
C LEU A 147 -11.39 25.20 2.81
N ASP A 148 -11.13 23.89 2.60
CA ASP A 148 -11.43 23.20 1.35
C ASP A 148 -12.95 23.20 1.07
N GLY A 149 -13.77 22.98 2.10
CA GLY A 149 -15.23 23.09 2.02
C GLY A 149 -15.71 24.49 1.63
N TYR A 150 -15.17 25.53 2.28
CA TYR A 150 -15.49 26.93 1.96
C TYR A 150 -14.97 27.33 0.56
N GLY A 151 -13.84 26.78 0.13
CA GLY A 151 -13.27 27.02 -1.20
C GLY A 151 -14.13 26.52 -2.37
N GLY A 152 -15.07 25.62 -2.07
CA GLY A 152 -16.09 25.12 -2.98
C GLY A 152 -15.53 24.37 -4.18
N GLU A 153 -16.21 24.48 -5.33
CA GLU A 153 -15.90 23.71 -6.54
C GLU A 153 -14.45 23.93 -7.05
N ALA A 154 -13.92 25.14 -6.93
CA ALA A 154 -12.58 25.47 -7.41
C ALA A 154 -11.49 24.69 -6.65
N VAL A 155 -11.59 24.61 -5.33
CA VAL A 155 -10.68 23.83 -4.48
C VAL A 155 -10.94 22.34 -4.66
N ALA A 156 -12.19 21.91 -4.70
CA ALA A 156 -12.57 20.51 -4.88
C ALA A 156 -12.05 19.94 -6.20
N ALA A 157 -12.19 20.66 -7.32
CA ALA A 157 -11.66 20.24 -8.62
C ALA A 157 -10.11 20.15 -8.62
N ALA A 158 -9.44 21.16 -8.02
CA ALA A 158 -7.98 21.15 -7.91
C ALA A 158 -7.48 20.01 -7.02
N LEU A 159 -8.17 19.72 -5.92
CA LEU A 159 -7.85 18.60 -5.02
C LEU A 159 -8.07 17.24 -5.69
N ALA A 160 -9.15 17.08 -6.47
CA ALA A 160 -9.42 15.85 -7.21
C ALA A 160 -8.32 15.56 -8.23
N ALA A 161 -7.94 16.55 -9.04
CA ALA A 161 -6.84 16.43 -10.01
C ALA A 161 -5.50 16.13 -9.34
N TYR A 162 -5.22 16.74 -8.18
CA TYR A 162 -4.03 16.45 -7.40
C TYR A 162 -4.02 15.00 -6.88
N ARG A 163 -5.14 14.53 -6.31
CA ARG A 163 -5.27 13.18 -5.76
C ARG A 163 -5.08 12.09 -6.80
N GLU A 164 -5.63 12.29 -8.00
CA GLU A 164 -5.44 11.37 -9.13
C GLU A 164 -3.96 11.22 -9.48
N GLY A 165 -3.26 12.33 -9.68
CA GLY A 165 -1.82 12.33 -9.96
C GLY A 165 -1.00 11.72 -8.82
N TYR A 166 -1.30 12.07 -7.57
CA TYR A 166 -0.61 11.54 -6.39
C TYR A 166 -0.79 10.04 -6.22
N ALA A 167 -1.98 9.52 -6.47
CA ALA A 167 -2.25 8.07 -6.45
C ALA A 167 -1.45 7.34 -7.53
N ALA A 168 -1.40 7.89 -8.77
CA ALA A 168 -0.58 7.34 -9.85
C ALA A 168 0.92 7.36 -9.52
N LEU A 169 1.42 8.45 -8.92
CA LEU A 169 2.81 8.55 -8.47
C LEU A 169 3.13 7.50 -7.39
N THR A 170 2.28 7.36 -6.38
CA THR A 170 2.48 6.41 -5.28
C THR A 170 2.47 4.96 -5.77
N ALA A 171 1.56 4.61 -6.68
CA ALA A 171 1.50 3.28 -7.30
C ALA A 171 2.77 2.98 -8.10
N THR A 172 3.24 3.94 -8.92
CA THR A 172 4.46 3.81 -9.72
C THR A 172 5.72 3.69 -8.84
N LEU A 173 5.79 4.45 -7.75
CA LEU A 173 6.87 4.34 -6.75
C LEU A 173 6.91 2.96 -6.10
N THR A 174 5.76 2.42 -5.72
CA THR A 174 5.64 1.09 -5.12
C THR A 174 6.09 -0.01 -6.09
N GLU A 175 5.66 0.07 -7.37
CA GLU A 175 6.10 -0.87 -8.42
C GLU A 175 7.62 -0.80 -8.62
N ARG A 176 8.17 0.41 -8.75
CA ARG A 176 9.61 0.64 -8.90
C ARG A 176 10.42 0.08 -7.72
N ASP A 177 9.99 0.37 -6.49
CA ASP A 177 10.71 -0.04 -5.29
C ASP A 177 10.64 -1.57 -5.07
N THR A 178 9.55 -2.21 -5.48
CA THR A 178 9.42 -3.67 -5.52
C THR A 178 10.45 -4.28 -6.48
N LEU A 179 10.58 -3.74 -7.71
CA LEU A 179 11.57 -4.19 -8.68
C LEU A 179 13.01 -3.92 -8.20
N ARG A 180 13.28 -2.77 -7.58
CA ARG A 180 14.60 -2.44 -7.01
C ARG A 180 14.99 -3.34 -5.84
N GLY A 181 14.03 -3.81 -5.06
CA GLY A 181 14.30 -4.75 -3.96
C GLY A 181 14.96 -6.06 -4.41
N LEU A 182 14.77 -6.45 -5.68
CA LEU A 182 15.36 -7.64 -6.31
C LEU A 182 16.69 -7.35 -7.03
N ASP A 183 17.16 -6.12 -7.05
CA ASP A 183 18.22 -5.65 -7.99
C ASP A 183 19.62 -6.20 -7.71
N ARG A 184 20.03 -6.32 -6.46
CA ARG A 184 21.41 -6.77 -6.12
C ARG A 184 21.70 -8.20 -6.52
N ASP A 185 20.73 -9.09 -6.33
CA ASP A 185 20.87 -10.49 -6.69
C ASP A 185 20.75 -10.67 -8.21
N ARG A 186 19.90 -9.87 -8.85
CA ARG A 186 19.72 -9.82 -10.29
C ARG A 186 20.99 -9.37 -11.03
N THR A 187 21.64 -8.28 -10.60
CA THR A 187 22.88 -7.79 -11.24
C THR A 187 23.97 -8.86 -11.20
N ARG A 188 24.15 -9.54 -10.08
CA ARG A 188 25.10 -10.65 -9.96
C ARG A 188 24.75 -11.82 -10.87
N GLU A 189 23.47 -12.14 -11.00
CA GLU A 189 22.99 -13.20 -11.88
C GLU A 189 23.24 -12.84 -13.35
N VAL A 190 22.96 -11.59 -13.76
CA VAL A 190 23.23 -11.07 -15.11
C VAL A 190 24.72 -11.16 -15.45
N ASP A 191 25.61 -10.69 -14.58
CA ASP A 191 27.07 -10.73 -14.78
C ASP A 191 27.55 -12.17 -14.90
N SER A 192 27.06 -13.07 -14.04
CA SER A 192 27.42 -14.49 -14.04
C SER A 192 26.97 -15.20 -15.31
N LEU A 193 25.72 -14.99 -15.74
CA LEU A 193 25.17 -15.61 -16.95
C LEU A 193 25.87 -15.07 -18.21
N THR A 194 26.13 -13.76 -18.26
CA THR A 194 26.85 -13.15 -19.38
C THR A 194 28.25 -13.75 -19.53
N ALA A 195 29.04 -13.80 -18.46
CA ALA A 195 30.37 -14.36 -18.49
C ALA A 195 30.37 -15.85 -18.85
N ALA A 196 29.37 -16.60 -18.37
CA ALA A 196 29.25 -18.03 -18.68
C ALA A 196 28.89 -18.28 -20.15
N LEU A 197 27.90 -17.51 -20.69
CA LEU A 197 27.50 -17.59 -22.10
C LEU A 197 28.66 -17.18 -23.04
N GLU A 198 29.40 -16.12 -22.70
CA GLU A 198 30.61 -15.72 -23.45
C GLU A 198 31.69 -16.82 -23.43
N HIS A 199 31.83 -17.53 -22.32
CA HIS A 199 32.76 -18.66 -22.23
C HIS A 199 32.34 -19.81 -23.15
N VAL A 200 31.06 -20.20 -23.14
CA VAL A 200 30.52 -21.24 -24.05
C VAL A 200 30.68 -20.81 -25.52
N ALA A 201 30.30 -19.57 -25.85
CA ALA A 201 30.40 -19.03 -27.21
C ALA A 201 31.84 -18.97 -27.72
N ARG A 202 32.84 -18.69 -26.87
CA ARG A 202 34.26 -18.66 -27.23
C ARG A 202 34.79 -20.06 -27.56
N VAL A 203 34.33 -21.08 -26.85
CA VAL A 203 34.70 -22.47 -27.11
C VAL A 203 33.95 -23.04 -28.31
N ASP A 204 32.73 -22.55 -28.56
CA ASP A 204 31.86 -22.96 -29.68
C ASP A 204 31.68 -24.49 -29.79
N PRO A 205 31.16 -25.17 -28.76
CA PRO A 205 30.98 -26.61 -28.77
C PRO A 205 29.88 -27.03 -29.77
N GLN A 206 30.11 -28.15 -30.47
CA GLN A 206 29.16 -28.73 -31.40
C GLN A 206 28.45 -29.95 -30.80
N PRO A 207 27.16 -30.21 -31.15
CA PRO A 207 26.45 -31.38 -30.64
C PRO A 207 27.19 -32.70 -30.91
N GLY A 208 27.39 -33.54 -29.90
CA GLY A 208 28.07 -34.82 -29.99
C GLY A 208 29.59 -34.76 -30.25
N GLU A 209 30.18 -33.56 -30.21
CA GLU A 209 31.62 -33.34 -30.49
C GLU A 209 32.52 -34.08 -29.49
N ASP A 210 32.16 -34.12 -28.24
CA ASP A 210 32.91 -34.80 -27.18
C ASP A 210 33.01 -36.33 -27.38
N GLU A 211 31.93 -36.95 -27.85
CA GLU A 211 31.93 -38.39 -28.19
C GLU A 211 32.77 -38.68 -29.43
N ALA A 212 32.59 -37.88 -30.49
CA ALA A 212 33.35 -38.00 -31.71
C ALA A 212 34.87 -37.87 -31.47
N LEU A 213 35.27 -36.82 -30.72
CA LEU A 213 36.65 -36.59 -30.37
C LEU A 213 37.21 -37.65 -29.43
N ARG A 214 36.41 -38.25 -28.55
CA ARG A 214 36.85 -39.37 -27.70
C ARG A 214 37.17 -40.60 -28.51
N ALA A 215 36.34 -40.94 -29.48
CA ALA A 215 36.59 -42.06 -30.40
C ALA A 215 37.83 -41.79 -31.27
N GLU A 216 38.01 -40.58 -31.78
CA GLU A 216 39.17 -40.18 -32.58
C GLU A 216 40.48 -40.21 -31.75
N ASP A 217 40.49 -39.69 -30.52
CA ASP A 217 41.63 -39.72 -29.59
C ASP A 217 42.10 -41.17 -29.33
N THR A 218 41.12 -42.07 -29.04
CA THR A 218 41.42 -43.48 -28.81
C THR A 218 42.09 -44.11 -30.02
N ARG A 219 41.60 -43.84 -31.24
CA ARG A 219 42.18 -44.36 -32.48
C ARG A 219 43.58 -43.81 -32.74
N LEU A 220 43.77 -42.48 -32.60
CA LEU A 220 45.05 -41.83 -32.85
C LEU A 220 46.11 -42.18 -31.79
N ALA A 221 45.74 -42.28 -30.52
CA ALA A 221 46.65 -42.65 -29.44
C ALA A 221 47.22 -44.08 -29.57
N HIS A 222 46.49 -44.99 -30.23
CA HIS A 222 46.92 -46.34 -30.45
C HIS A 222 47.48 -46.55 -31.85
N ALA A 223 47.47 -45.52 -32.71
CA ALA A 223 47.86 -45.64 -34.11
C ALA A 223 49.33 -46.19 -34.30
N GLU A 224 50.24 -45.74 -33.46
CA GLU A 224 51.65 -46.21 -33.51
C GLU A 224 51.71 -47.69 -33.14
N GLY A 225 51.11 -48.11 -32.03
CA GLY A 225 51.07 -49.53 -31.63
C GLY A 225 50.28 -50.40 -32.61
N LEU A 226 49.23 -49.90 -33.25
CA LEU A 226 48.51 -50.61 -34.29
C LEU A 226 49.34 -50.76 -35.58
N ARG A 227 50.06 -49.70 -35.94
CA ARG A 227 51.00 -49.73 -37.07
C ARG A 227 52.10 -50.74 -36.85
N ASP A 228 52.77 -50.74 -35.68
CA ASP A 228 53.81 -51.65 -35.32
C ASP A 228 53.36 -53.12 -35.35
N ALA A 229 52.20 -53.38 -34.73
CA ALA A 229 51.61 -54.72 -34.68
C ALA A 229 51.21 -55.23 -36.07
N ALA A 230 50.53 -54.39 -36.86
CA ALA A 230 50.07 -54.74 -38.20
C ALA A 230 51.30 -54.87 -39.17
N GLY A 231 52.27 -53.96 -39.03
CA GLY A 231 53.51 -54.00 -39.81
C GLY A 231 54.35 -55.27 -39.52
N ALA A 232 54.48 -55.61 -38.23
CA ALA A 232 55.14 -56.84 -37.83
C ALA A 232 54.46 -58.11 -38.37
N ALA A 233 53.09 -58.11 -38.28
CA ALA A 233 52.32 -59.25 -38.83
C ALA A 233 52.41 -59.34 -40.35
N HIS A 234 52.35 -58.19 -41.06
CA HIS A 234 52.59 -58.16 -42.51
C HIS A 234 53.96 -58.68 -42.92
N GLY A 235 55.03 -58.23 -42.25
CA GLY A 235 56.40 -58.66 -42.51
C GLY A 235 56.60 -60.13 -42.25
N LEU A 236 56.02 -60.73 -41.21
CA LEU A 236 56.05 -62.14 -40.93
C LEU A 236 55.37 -63.00 -42.00
N LEU A 237 54.27 -62.48 -42.61
CA LEU A 237 53.48 -63.19 -43.61
C LEU A 237 54.07 -63.09 -45.02
N LEU A 238 54.47 -61.90 -45.45
CA LEU A 238 54.85 -61.64 -46.83
C LEU A 238 56.39 -61.41 -47.02
N GLY A 239 57.12 -61.11 -45.93
CA GLY A 239 58.44 -60.54 -45.98
C GLY A 239 58.39 -59.06 -46.30
N ASP A 240 59.16 -58.22 -45.63
CA ASP A 240 59.27 -56.81 -45.95
C ASP A 240 60.73 -56.34 -45.81
N ASP A 241 61.14 -55.47 -46.74
CA ASP A 241 62.50 -54.93 -46.82
C ASP A 241 62.84 -53.91 -45.71
N GLY A 242 61.90 -53.65 -44.75
CA GLY A 242 62.14 -52.58 -43.81
C GLY A 242 61.79 -52.83 -42.33
N TYR A 243 60.93 -53.78 -41.94
CA TYR A 243 60.39 -53.91 -40.57
C TYR A 243 60.88 -55.11 -39.75
N ALA A 244 61.63 -56.00 -40.32
CA ALA A 244 62.16 -57.22 -39.63
C ALA A 244 63.70 -57.26 -39.53
N ALA A 245 64.26 -56.29 -38.79
CA ALA A 245 65.70 -56.37 -38.44
C ALA A 245 66.03 -57.54 -37.46
N ASP A 246 65.00 -58.21 -36.88
CA ASP A 246 65.16 -59.28 -35.89
C ASP A 246 64.49 -60.60 -36.28
N ALA A 247 63.90 -60.73 -37.47
CA ALA A 247 63.43 -62.03 -37.97
C ALA A 247 64.67 -62.85 -38.49
N GLY A 248 65.41 -63.38 -37.55
CA GLY A 248 66.52 -64.27 -37.85
C GLY A 248 66.12 -65.39 -38.79
N GLU A 249 66.95 -65.69 -39.78
CA GLU A 249 67.11 -66.86 -40.67
C GLU A 249 65.82 -67.65 -41.11
N GLN A 250 64.63 -67.22 -40.68
CA GLN A 250 63.33 -67.84 -41.02
C GLN A 250 62.62 -66.96 -42.02
N GLY A 251 62.64 -67.26 -43.27
CA GLY A 251 61.94 -66.48 -44.31
C GLY A 251 60.49 -66.32 -44.07
N ALA A 252 59.81 -65.36 -44.79
CA ALA A 252 58.38 -65.09 -44.70
C ALA A 252 57.49 -66.36 -44.82
N ALA A 253 56.34 -66.34 -44.22
CA ALA A 253 55.40 -67.49 -44.27
C ALA A 253 55.10 -67.92 -45.73
N THR A 254 54.95 -66.97 -46.64
CA THR A 254 54.81 -67.23 -48.08
C THR A 254 56.03 -67.93 -48.66
N ASP A 255 57.30 -67.55 -48.28
CA ASP A 255 58.53 -68.16 -48.71
C ASP A 255 58.68 -69.58 -48.16
N LEU A 256 58.32 -69.76 -46.88
CA LEU A 256 58.38 -71.12 -46.26
C LEU A 256 57.34 -72.05 -46.92
N LEU A 257 56.19 -71.62 -47.24
CA LEU A 257 55.15 -72.35 -47.97
C LEU A 257 55.65 -72.68 -49.40
N ALA A 258 56.23 -71.71 -50.11
CA ALA A 258 56.80 -71.90 -51.45
C ALA A 258 57.95 -72.89 -51.43
N ARG A 259 58.82 -72.81 -50.44
CA ARG A 259 59.94 -73.76 -50.26
C ARG A 259 59.45 -75.19 -49.96
N ALA A 260 58.43 -75.31 -49.10
CA ALA A 260 57.79 -76.60 -48.81
C ALA A 260 57.15 -77.19 -50.07
N ARG A 261 56.49 -76.44 -50.88
CA ARG A 261 55.90 -76.81 -52.15
C ARG A 261 56.96 -77.20 -53.17
N ALA A 262 58.09 -76.46 -53.24
CA ALA A 262 59.22 -76.78 -54.12
C ALA A 262 59.87 -78.13 -53.79
N GLN A 263 59.87 -78.57 -52.53
CA GLN A 263 60.33 -79.90 -52.13
C GLN A 263 59.34 -81.01 -52.48
N LEU A 264 57.99 -80.71 -52.38
CA LEU A 264 56.99 -81.72 -52.69
C LEU A 264 56.70 -81.86 -54.17
N GLY A 265 56.73 -80.77 -54.95
CA GLY A 265 56.39 -80.74 -56.37
C GLY A 265 57.04 -81.84 -57.25
N PRO A 266 58.35 -82.12 -57.16
CA PRO A 266 58.97 -83.17 -57.96
C PRO A 266 58.42 -84.57 -57.68
N VAL A 267 57.97 -84.87 -56.46
CA VAL A 267 57.49 -86.19 -56.02
C VAL A 267 56.00 -86.30 -55.88
N ALA A 268 55.24 -85.22 -55.76
CA ALA A 268 53.77 -85.17 -55.62
C ALA A 268 53.03 -85.87 -56.76
N ARG A 269 53.55 -85.83 -58.00
CA ARG A 269 52.96 -86.50 -59.16
C ARG A 269 53.01 -88.04 -59.04
N HIS A 270 53.77 -88.58 -58.08
CA HIS A 270 53.95 -90.04 -57.90
C HIS A 270 53.07 -90.57 -56.74
N ASP A 271 52.53 -89.70 -55.88
CA ASP A 271 51.69 -90.12 -54.80
C ASP A 271 50.50 -89.15 -54.68
N PRO A 272 49.25 -89.60 -54.87
CA PRO A 272 48.03 -88.80 -54.82
C PRO A 272 47.82 -88.05 -53.45
N ARG A 273 48.36 -88.62 -52.36
CA ARG A 273 48.31 -88.01 -51.03
C ARG A 273 49.22 -86.80 -50.93
N LEU A 274 50.42 -86.87 -51.55
CA LEU A 274 51.38 -85.76 -51.61
C LEU A 274 50.87 -84.67 -52.55
N SER A 275 50.18 -85.01 -53.66
CA SER A 275 49.55 -84.04 -54.55
C SER A 275 48.49 -83.25 -53.82
N ALA A 276 47.59 -83.92 -53.03
CA ALA A 276 46.55 -83.24 -52.23
C ALA A 276 47.15 -82.38 -51.15
N LEU A 277 48.34 -82.72 -50.60
CA LEU A 277 49.05 -81.87 -49.64
C LEU A 277 49.65 -80.62 -50.28
N ASP A 278 50.23 -80.74 -51.51
CA ASP A 278 50.75 -79.59 -52.26
C ASP A 278 49.64 -78.63 -52.66
N GLU A 279 48.47 -79.12 -53.08
CA GLU A 279 47.32 -78.28 -53.36
C GLU A 279 46.88 -77.52 -52.10
N ARG A 280 46.82 -78.16 -50.96
CA ARG A 280 46.47 -77.52 -49.69
C ARG A 280 47.52 -76.48 -49.26
N LEU A 281 48.78 -76.71 -49.52
CA LEU A 281 49.83 -75.70 -49.28
C LEU A 281 49.73 -74.54 -50.25
N ALA A 282 49.29 -74.78 -51.51
CA ALA A 282 48.98 -73.71 -52.45
C ALA A 282 47.84 -72.82 -51.94
N GLU A 283 46.74 -73.45 -51.51
CA GLU A 283 45.58 -72.75 -50.93
C GLU A 283 45.98 -71.91 -49.69
N ALA A 284 46.78 -72.47 -48.79
CA ALA A 284 47.31 -71.76 -47.62
C ALA A 284 48.17 -70.56 -48.03
N GLY A 285 48.98 -70.71 -49.10
CA GLY A 285 49.81 -69.63 -49.65
C GLY A 285 48.95 -68.44 -50.17
N TYR A 286 47.86 -68.77 -50.89
CA TYR A 286 46.93 -67.72 -51.36
C TYR A 286 46.21 -67.02 -50.19
N LEU A 287 45.84 -67.78 -49.18
CA LEU A 287 45.14 -67.19 -47.99
C LEU A 287 46.12 -66.29 -47.22
N VAL A 288 47.41 -66.67 -47.05
CA VAL A 288 48.40 -65.84 -46.38
C VAL A 288 48.70 -64.56 -47.17
N ALA A 289 48.74 -64.67 -48.52
CA ALA A 289 48.95 -63.50 -49.37
C ALA A 289 47.76 -62.51 -49.30
N ASP A 290 46.54 -63.03 -49.25
CA ASP A 290 45.28 -62.20 -49.10
C ASP A 290 45.27 -61.49 -47.78
N ILE A 291 45.54 -62.18 -46.67
CA ILE A 291 45.63 -61.54 -45.33
C ILE A 291 46.74 -60.49 -45.32
N GLY A 292 47.88 -60.76 -45.98
CA GLY A 292 48.91 -59.76 -46.07
C GLY A 292 48.54 -58.52 -46.86
N ALA A 293 47.78 -58.71 -47.95
CA ALA A 293 47.22 -57.56 -48.71
C ALA A 293 46.27 -56.72 -47.88
N ASP A 294 45.38 -57.38 -47.10
CA ASP A 294 44.45 -56.70 -46.19
C ASP A 294 45.23 -55.90 -45.11
N LEU A 295 46.29 -56.47 -44.55
CA LEU A 295 47.16 -55.74 -43.59
C LEU A 295 47.87 -54.57 -44.24
N ALA A 296 48.35 -54.70 -45.48
CA ALA A 296 48.94 -53.57 -46.21
C ALA A 296 47.97 -52.44 -46.47
N ALA A 297 46.72 -52.78 -46.86
CA ALA A 297 45.63 -51.79 -47.02
C ALA A 297 45.33 -51.09 -45.67
N TYR A 298 45.18 -51.85 -44.59
CA TYR A 298 45.01 -51.31 -43.26
C TYR A 298 46.15 -50.36 -42.83
N LEU A 299 47.38 -50.68 -43.07
CA LEU A 299 48.57 -49.85 -42.78
C LEU A 299 48.57 -48.54 -43.60
N ALA A 300 48.14 -48.62 -44.87
CA ALA A 300 48.00 -47.43 -45.71
C ALA A 300 46.90 -46.46 -45.24
N ASP A 301 45.79 -46.99 -44.67
CA ASP A 301 44.68 -46.22 -44.11
C ASP A 301 44.97 -45.70 -42.68
N LEU A 302 46.02 -46.20 -42.02
CA LEU A 302 46.36 -45.81 -40.65
C LEU A 302 47.21 -44.52 -40.66
N ASP A 303 46.54 -43.38 -40.62
CA ASP A 303 47.13 -42.03 -40.61
C ASP A 303 47.61 -41.69 -39.17
N ALA A 304 48.87 -41.77 -38.91
CA ALA A 304 49.50 -41.32 -37.66
C ALA A 304 49.85 -39.84 -37.78
N ASP A 305 48.91 -38.93 -37.46
CA ASP A 305 49.13 -37.49 -37.43
C ASP A 305 49.31 -37.00 -35.99
N PRO A 306 50.52 -36.78 -35.47
CA PRO A 306 50.76 -36.27 -34.12
C PRO A 306 50.21 -34.87 -33.90
N ALA A 307 50.11 -34.02 -34.95
CA ALA A 307 49.59 -32.70 -34.86
C ALA A 307 48.07 -32.77 -34.66
N ARG A 308 47.38 -33.69 -35.37
CA ARG A 308 45.94 -33.94 -35.19
C ARG A 308 45.64 -34.50 -33.80
N LEU A 309 46.46 -35.44 -33.31
CA LEU A 309 46.29 -35.96 -31.94
C LEU A 309 46.43 -34.86 -30.90
N ALA A 310 47.43 -34.00 -31.00
CA ALA A 310 47.62 -32.87 -30.09
C ALA A 310 46.42 -31.90 -30.16
N TRP A 311 45.90 -31.61 -31.37
CA TRP A 311 44.72 -30.78 -31.55
C TRP A 311 43.46 -31.42 -30.91
N VAL A 312 43.24 -32.72 -31.13
CA VAL A 312 42.11 -33.45 -30.53
C VAL A 312 42.19 -33.40 -29.00
N GLN A 313 43.37 -33.63 -28.43
CA GLN A 313 43.55 -33.56 -26.97
C GLN A 313 43.32 -32.17 -26.42
N GLN A 314 43.83 -31.11 -27.08
CA GLN A 314 43.56 -29.73 -26.67
C GLN A 314 42.07 -29.40 -26.76
N ARG A 315 41.41 -29.76 -27.88
CA ARG A 315 39.97 -29.50 -28.06
C ARG A 315 39.11 -30.22 -27.02
N ARG A 316 39.47 -31.48 -26.69
CA ARG A 316 38.82 -32.23 -25.60
C ARG A 316 39.02 -31.57 -24.24
N ALA A 317 40.20 -31.01 -23.97
CA ALA A 317 40.47 -30.28 -22.74
C ALA A 317 39.59 -29.00 -22.64
N ASP A 318 39.43 -28.28 -23.74
CA ASP A 318 38.56 -27.09 -23.81
C ASP A 318 37.10 -27.48 -23.56
N LEU A 319 36.58 -28.53 -24.21
CA LEU A 319 35.24 -29.06 -24.00
C LEU A 319 35.03 -29.56 -22.56
N ALA A 320 36.02 -30.27 -21.99
CA ALA A 320 36.01 -30.72 -20.61
C ALA A 320 36.00 -29.55 -19.60
N GLY A 321 36.53 -28.39 -20.00
CA GLY A 321 36.42 -27.15 -19.24
C GLY A 321 34.97 -26.65 -19.13
N LEU A 322 34.17 -26.84 -20.18
CA LEU A 322 32.74 -26.49 -20.20
C LEU A 322 31.91 -27.50 -19.41
N THR A 323 32.10 -28.82 -19.66
CA THR A 323 31.29 -29.86 -19.01
C THR A 323 31.46 -29.84 -17.49
N ARG A 324 32.64 -29.60 -16.96
CA ARG A 324 32.87 -29.43 -15.51
C ARG A 324 32.08 -28.33 -14.85
N ARG A 325 31.62 -27.35 -15.62
CA ARG A 325 30.93 -26.14 -15.07
C ARG A 325 29.45 -26.10 -15.37
N TYR A 326 29.06 -26.62 -16.54
CA TYR A 326 27.74 -26.30 -17.09
C TYR A 326 26.87 -27.52 -17.44
N GLY A 327 27.43 -28.76 -17.43
CA GLY A 327 26.68 -29.97 -17.74
C GLY A 327 27.56 -31.24 -17.69
N GLU A 328 26.99 -32.42 -17.84
CA GLU A 328 27.72 -33.69 -17.84
C GLU A 328 28.22 -34.05 -19.24
N SER A 329 27.53 -33.59 -20.28
CA SER A 329 27.88 -33.76 -21.70
C SER A 329 27.86 -32.42 -22.44
N ILE A 330 28.37 -32.36 -23.67
CA ILE A 330 28.29 -31.17 -24.51
C ILE A 330 26.85 -30.83 -24.86
N ASP A 331 25.97 -31.80 -25.04
CA ASP A 331 24.57 -31.58 -25.29
C ASP A 331 23.88 -30.94 -24.07
N ASP A 332 24.26 -31.34 -22.85
CA ASP A 332 23.76 -30.68 -21.62
C ASP A 332 24.26 -29.23 -21.50
N VAL A 333 25.52 -28.96 -21.88
CA VAL A 333 26.08 -27.60 -21.92
C VAL A 333 25.30 -26.71 -22.90
N LEU A 334 24.97 -27.23 -24.07
CA LEU A 334 24.17 -26.51 -25.08
C LEU A 334 22.73 -26.27 -24.63
N ALA A 335 22.08 -27.26 -24.01
CA ALA A 335 20.75 -27.10 -23.41
C ALA A 335 20.77 -26.04 -22.31
N TRP A 336 21.74 -26.16 -21.38
CA TRP A 336 21.95 -25.15 -20.31
C TRP A 336 22.18 -23.75 -20.89
N SER A 337 22.97 -23.61 -21.95
CA SER A 337 23.25 -22.31 -22.56
C SER A 337 21.97 -21.66 -23.14
N GLY A 338 21.07 -22.45 -23.73
CA GLY A 338 19.76 -22.01 -24.20
C GLY A 338 18.85 -21.50 -23.08
N GLU A 339 18.80 -22.24 -21.96
CA GLU A 339 18.07 -21.81 -20.76
C GLU A 339 18.67 -20.54 -20.13
N ALA A 340 20.01 -20.49 -20.01
CA ALA A 340 20.74 -19.35 -19.49
C ALA A 340 20.52 -18.09 -20.34
N ALA A 341 20.52 -18.19 -21.67
CA ALA A 341 20.23 -17.08 -22.58
C ALA A 341 18.80 -16.57 -22.43
N SER A 342 17.81 -17.47 -22.29
CA SER A 342 16.42 -17.11 -22.03
C SER A 342 16.26 -16.40 -20.69
N ARG A 343 16.94 -16.90 -19.67
CA ARG A 343 16.94 -16.28 -18.34
C ARG A 343 17.58 -14.89 -18.36
N LEU A 344 18.72 -14.74 -19.04
CA LEU A 344 19.40 -13.44 -19.20
C LEU A 344 18.50 -12.40 -19.89
N ALA A 345 17.80 -12.79 -20.96
CA ALA A 345 16.86 -11.89 -21.65
C ALA A 345 15.73 -11.41 -20.73
N LEU A 346 15.18 -12.29 -19.88
CA LEU A 346 14.17 -11.92 -18.89
C LEU A 346 14.71 -10.91 -17.86
N LEU A 347 15.94 -11.11 -17.38
CA LEU A 347 16.57 -10.21 -16.42
C LEU A 347 16.88 -8.84 -17.03
N GLN A 348 17.31 -8.78 -18.28
CA GLN A 348 17.58 -7.53 -19.02
C GLN A 348 16.29 -6.74 -19.29
N SER A 349 15.19 -7.42 -19.60
CA SER A 349 13.89 -6.74 -19.78
C SER A 349 13.40 -6.05 -18.50
N ALA A 350 13.77 -6.54 -17.32
CA ALA A 350 13.48 -5.89 -16.05
C ALA A 350 14.28 -4.58 -15.83
N ASP A 351 15.48 -4.46 -16.38
CA ASP A 351 16.27 -3.22 -16.33
C ASP A 351 15.65 -2.13 -17.20
N GLU A 352 15.20 -2.48 -18.41
CA GLU A 352 14.45 -1.57 -19.27
C GLU A 352 13.16 -1.10 -18.60
N ARG A 353 12.45 -2.01 -17.94
CA ARG A 353 11.24 -1.68 -17.18
C ARG A 353 11.53 -0.73 -16.03
N LEU A 354 12.62 -0.94 -15.29
CA LEU A 354 13.04 -0.07 -14.20
C LEU A 354 13.37 1.35 -14.69
N ALA A 355 14.12 1.46 -15.79
CA ALA A 355 14.43 2.75 -16.41
C ALA A 355 13.15 3.49 -16.88
N ALA A 356 12.19 2.77 -17.45
CA ALA A 356 10.90 3.33 -17.84
C ALA A 356 10.09 3.83 -16.63
N LEU A 357 10.10 3.06 -15.52
CA LEU A 357 9.45 3.47 -14.28
C LEU A 357 10.13 4.70 -13.64
N ASP A 358 11.46 4.80 -13.66
CA ASP A 358 12.17 5.98 -13.16
C ASP A 358 11.82 7.25 -13.98
N ALA A 359 11.76 7.13 -15.30
CA ALA A 359 11.30 8.22 -16.16
C ALA A 359 9.83 8.61 -15.88
N ARG A 360 8.97 7.61 -15.64
CA ARG A 360 7.55 7.84 -15.31
C ARG A 360 7.40 8.51 -13.94
N VAL A 361 8.17 8.09 -12.92
CA VAL A 361 8.20 8.73 -11.59
C VAL A 361 8.61 10.19 -11.71
N ALA A 362 9.65 10.49 -12.49
CA ALA A 362 10.09 11.88 -12.69
C ALA A 362 9.00 12.74 -13.33
N ALA A 363 8.33 12.24 -14.38
CA ALA A 363 7.23 12.93 -15.05
C ALA A 363 6.03 13.15 -14.09
N LEU A 364 5.58 12.10 -13.40
CA LEU A 364 4.47 12.19 -12.43
C LEU A 364 4.81 13.12 -11.26
N THR A 365 6.06 13.13 -10.78
CA THR A 365 6.47 14.06 -9.72
C THR A 365 6.33 15.51 -10.17
N ALA A 366 6.72 15.83 -11.39
CA ALA A 366 6.55 17.17 -11.94
C ALA A 366 5.07 17.55 -12.11
N GLU A 367 4.25 16.63 -12.63
CA GLU A 367 2.79 16.82 -12.79
C GLU A 367 2.09 17.06 -11.45
N VAL A 368 2.40 16.22 -10.43
CA VAL A 368 1.83 16.32 -9.07
C VAL A 368 2.28 17.59 -8.37
N THR A 369 3.55 17.99 -8.55
CA THR A 369 4.06 19.25 -8.00
C THR A 369 3.29 20.44 -8.57
N ALA A 370 3.12 20.50 -9.89
CA ALA A 370 2.35 21.56 -10.56
C ALA A 370 0.87 21.54 -10.15
N ALA A 371 0.27 20.36 -9.96
CA ALA A 371 -1.09 20.24 -9.43
C ALA A 371 -1.18 20.73 -7.98
N GLY A 372 -0.18 20.41 -7.15
CA GLY A 372 -0.06 20.90 -5.78
C GLY A 372 0.04 22.42 -5.71
N GLU A 373 0.84 23.05 -6.56
CA GLU A 373 0.94 24.51 -6.64
C GLU A 373 -0.39 25.17 -7.03
N ARG A 374 -1.14 24.57 -7.97
CA ARG A 374 -2.49 25.06 -8.32
C ARG A 374 -3.46 24.94 -7.16
N LEU A 375 -3.46 23.80 -6.46
CA LEU A 375 -4.27 23.60 -5.25
C LEU A 375 -3.92 24.64 -4.17
N SER A 376 -2.63 24.85 -3.90
CA SER A 376 -2.14 25.85 -2.94
C SER A 376 -2.58 27.26 -3.30
N ALA A 377 -2.60 27.62 -4.58
CA ALA A 377 -3.09 28.92 -5.05
C ALA A 377 -4.60 29.08 -4.77
N GLN A 378 -5.41 28.05 -5.04
CA GLN A 378 -6.85 28.07 -4.74
C GLN A 378 -7.11 28.16 -3.24
N ARG A 379 -6.36 27.40 -2.42
CA ARG A 379 -6.46 27.47 -0.96
C ARG A 379 -6.12 28.85 -0.41
N ARG A 380 -5.04 29.50 -0.89
CA ARG A 380 -4.70 30.86 -0.48
C ARG A 380 -5.80 31.86 -0.84
N ALA A 381 -6.31 31.78 -2.06
CA ALA A 381 -7.42 32.65 -2.46
C ALA A 381 -8.70 32.41 -1.65
N ALA A 382 -8.99 31.15 -1.27
CA ALA A 382 -10.08 30.82 -0.36
C ALA A 382 -9.78 31.32 1.05
N ALA A 383 -8.56 31.19 1.54
CA ALA A 383 -8.11 31.64 2.87
C ALA A 383 -8.33 33.14 3.09
N ASP A 384 -7.96 33.96 2.11
CA ASP A 384 -8.17 35.42 2.18
C ASP A 384 -9.65 35.78 2.24
N ARG A 385 -10.50 35.15 1.40
CA ARG A 385 -11.95 35.38 1.44
C ARG A 385 -12.57 34.90 2.74
N PHE A 386 -12.17 33.72 3.22
CA PHE A 386 -12.65 33.12 4.46
C PHE A 386 -12.29 33.99 5.66
N ALA A 387 -11.04 34.44 5.75
CA ALA A 387 -10.56 35.30 6.83
C ALA A 387 -11.33 36.65 6.88
N THR A 388 -11.63 37.21 5.71
CA THR A 388 -12.43 38.45 5.61
C THR A 388 -13.88 38.19 6.10
N ALA A 389 -14.54 37.17 5.58
CA ALA A 389 -15.93 36.86 5.92
C ALA A 389 -16.08 36.51 7.41
N VAL A 390 -15.18 35.70 7.98
CA VAL A 390 -15.22 35.39 9.42
C VAL A 390 -14.91 36.63 10.26
N GLY A 391 -13.99 37.50 9.81
CA GLY A 391 -13.68 38.76 10.46
C GLY A 391 -14.91 39.67 10.55
N ASP A 392 -15.72 39.75 9.49
CA ASP A 392 -16.98 40.52 9.47
C ASP A 392 -18.00 39.94 10.46
N GLU A 393 -18.14 38.60 10.51
CA GLU A 393 -19.03 37.96 11.49
C GLU A 393 -18.56 38.15 12.94
N LEU A 394 -17.25 38.13 13.22
CA LEU A 394 -16.71 38.38 14.56
C LEU A 394 -17.05 39.78 15.08
N ALA A 395 -17.15 40.78 14.20
CA ALA A 395 -17.56 42.11 14.59
C ALA A 395 -18.97 42.14 15.17
N HIS A 396 -19.90 41.31 14.64
CA HIS A 396 -21.27 41.15 15.16
C HIS A 396 -21.33 40.33 16.45
N LEU A 397 -20.32 39.54 16.73
CA LEU A 397 -20.26 38.65 17.90
C LEU A 397 -19.45 39.24 19.08
N ALA A 398 -19.42 40.58 19.18
CA ALA A 398 -18.65 41.32 20.18
C ALA A 398 -17.14 41.01 20.20
N MET A 399 -16.58 40.69 19.05
CA MET A 399 -15.14 40.41 18.86
C MET A 399 -14.53 41.28 17.75
N GLY A 400 -14.99 42.52 17.59
CA GLY A 400 -14.58 43.41 16.49
C GLY A 400 -13.10 43.80 16.47
N SER A 401 -12.37 43.63 17.59
CA SER A 401 -10.90 43.80 17.65
C SER A 401 -10.13 42.54 17.23
N ALA A 402 -10.78 41.39 17.20
CA ALA A 402 -10.13 40.15 16.81
C ALA A 402 -9.79 40.12 15.31
N ARG A 403 -8.73 39.46 14.95
CA ARG A 403 -8.33 39.25 13.56
C ARG A 403 -8.08 37.78 13.35
N ILE A 404 -8.70 37.24 12.31
CA ILE A 404 -8.47 35.86 11.88
C ILE A 404 -7.53 35.85 10.68
N GLN A 405 -6.67 34.86 10.62
CA GLN A 405 -5.77 34.58 9.52
C GLN A 405 -5.78 33.09 9.25
N VAL A 406 -5.74 32.70 7.98
CA VAL A 406 -5.56 31.31 7.59
C VAL A 406 -4.20 31.17 6.93
N ALA A 407 -3.28 30.53 7.62
CA ALA A 407 -1.94 30.26 7.11
C ALA A 407 -1.97 29.00 6.23
N VAL A 408 -1.53 29.13 4.98
CA VAL A 408 -1.34 28.04 4.02
C VAL A 408 0.17 27.93 3.78
N THR A 409 0.80 26.97 4.45
CA THR A 409 2.26 26.81 4.46
C THR A 409 2.70 25.59 3.67
N PRO A 410 3.77 25.68 2.85
CA PRO A 410 4.25 24.55 2.07
C PRO A 410 4.70 23.38 2.94
N ARG A 411 4.40 22.14 2.48
CA ARG A 411 4.89 20.89 3.03
C ARG A 411 5.27 19.91 1.90
N PRO A 412 5.97 18.80 2.18
CA PRO A 412 6.17 17.74 1.20
C PRO A 412 4.84 17.20 0.66
N LEU A 413 4.87 16.70 -0.58
CA LEU A 413 3.70 16.08 -1.23
C LEU A 413 3.08 15.00 -0.33
N GLY A 414 1.79 15.08 -0.14
CA GLY A 414 1.01 14.13 0.67
C GLY A 414 -0.37 13.85 0.06
N PRO A 415 -1.18 12.95 0.64
CA PRO A 415 -2.46 12.54 0.06
C PRO A 415 -3.50 13.68 -0.06
N HIS A 416 -3.29 14.79 0.64
CA HIS A 416 -4.21 15.93 0.70
C HIS A 416 -3.62 17.23 0.12
N GLY A 417 -2.49 17.17 -0.58
CA GLY A 417 -1.82 18.33 -1.14
C GLY A 417 -0.41 18.52 -0.61
N ALA A 418 0.16 19.68 -0.93
CA ALA A 418 1.50 20.09 -0.53
C ALA A 418 1.47 21.26 0.47
N ASP A 419 0.39 21.38 1.26
CA ASP A 419 0.19 22.46 2.22
C ASP A 419 -0.24 21.94 3.58
N ASP A 420 0.19 22.63 4.63
CA ASP A 420 -0.46 22.65 5.93
C ASP A 420 -1.34 23.90 6.03
N VAL A 421 -2.55 23.71 6.50
CA VAL A 421 -3.53 24.80 6.69
C VAL A 421 -3.77 24.99 8.18
N GLU A 422 -3.59 26.22 8.66
CA GLU A 422 -3.83 26.56 10.05
C GLU A 422 -4.66 27.84 10.18
N ILE A 423 -5.80 27.74 10.87
CA ILE A 423 -6.60 28.89 11.25
C ILE A 423 -6.01 29.50 12.53
N GLN A 424 -5.67 30.77 12.47
CA GLN A 424 -5.00 31.51 13.55
C GLN A 424 -5.87 32.70 13.96
N LEU A 425 -5.87 33.01 15.25
CA LEU A 425 -6.58 34.13 15.86
C LEU A 425 -5.61 35.08 16.57
N ALA A 426 -5.71 36.35 16.27
CA ALA A 426 -5.20 37.42 17.11
C ALA A 426 -6.39 38.05 17.85
N ALA A 427 -6.48 37.87 19.17
CA ALA A 427 -7.61 38.31 19.98
C ALA A 427 -7.81 39.84 20.00
N ASN A 428 -6.73 40.59 19.82
CA ASN A 428 -6.73 42.07 19.83
C ASN A 428 -5.75 42.62 18.78
N SER A 429 -5.96 43.85 18.34
CA SER A 429 -5.05 44.58 17.48
C SER A 429 -3.67 44.67 18.12
N GLY A 430 -2.63 44.10 17.47
CA GLY A 430 -1.26 44.05 17.97
C GLY A 430 -0.88 42.80 18.76
N ALA A 431 -1.81 41.91 19.07
CA ALA A 431 -1.49 40.60 19.60
C ALA A 431 -0.96 39.66 18.47
N PRO A 432 0.01 38.77 18.77
CA PRO A 432 0.46 37.81 17.80
C PRO A 432 -0.67 36.82 17.47
N ALA A 433 -0.82 36.48 16.18
CA ALA A 433 -1.72 35.44 15.76
C ALA A 433 -1.23 34.08 16.32
N ARG A 434 -2.16 33.31 16.89
CA ARG A 434 -1.88 31.98 17.46
C ARG A 434 -2.93 31.00 16.94
N SER A 435 -2.56 29.74 16.88
CA SER A 435 -3.54 28.67 16.57
C SER A 435 -4.80 28.83 17.41
N VAL A 436 -5.94 28.73 16.77
CA VAL A 436 -7.26 28.92 17.41
C VAL A 436 -7.41 28.08 18.67
N GLY A 437 -6.92 26.85 18.67
CA GLY A 437 -6.99 25.96 19.83
C GLY A 437 -6.19 26.42 21.05
N ARG A 438 -5.39 27.52 20.95
CA ARG A 438 -4.55 28.05 22.02
C ARG A 438 -4.80 29.54 22.35
N ALA A 439 -5.64 30.20 21.55
CA ALA A 439 -5.67 31.67 21.53
C ALA A 439 -6.86 32.29 22.23
N ALA A 440 -7.95 31.56 22.53
CA ALA A 440 -9.22 32.09 22.96
C ALA A 440 -9.68 31.52 24.32
N SER A 441 -10.44 32.33 25.08
CA SER A 441 -11.23 31.86 26.22
C SER A 441 -12.44 31.02 25.73
N GLY A 442 -13.06 30.23 26.61
CA GLY A 442 -14.18 29.35 26.23
C GLY A 442 -15.27 30.06 25.42
N GLY A 443 -15.76 31.20 25.94
CA GLY A 443 -16.80 31.98 25.25
C GLY A 443 -16.33 32.66 23.94
N GLU A 444 -15.07 33.13 23.87
CA GLU A 444 -14.49 33.66 22.64
C GLU A 444 -14.37 32.56 21.58
N LEU A 445 -13.95 31.36 21.98
CA LEU A 445 -13.85 30.24 21.08
C LEU A 445 -15.21 29.79 20.56
N SER A 446 -16.24 29.71 21.42
CA SER A 446 -17.60 29.36 20.99
C SER A 446 -18.17 30.38 19.99
N ARG A 447 -17.91 31.69 20.17
CA ARG A 447 -18.31 32.73 19.21
C ARG A 447 -17.51 32.65 17.90
N LEU A 448 -16.21 32.38 17.97
CA LEU A 448 -15.40 32.15 16.77
C LEU A 448 -15.90 30.95 15.98
N MET A 449 -16.22 29.84 16.67
CA MET A 449 -16.83 28.68 16.03
C MET A 449 -18.14 29.01 15.36
N LEU A 450 -19.00 29.79 16.04
CA LEU A 450 -20.25 30.26 15.44
C LEU A 450 -20.00 31.07 14.16
N ALA A 451 -19.02 32.00 14.18
CA ALA A 451 -18.66 32.78 12.99
C ALA A 451 -18.17 31.87 11.83
N ILE A 452 -17.31 30.90 12.15
CA ILE A 452 -16.78 29.92 11.17
C ILE A 452 -17.92 29.11 10.57
N GLU A 453 -18.86 28.58 11.38
CA GLU A 453 -19.95 27.75 10.89
C GLU A 453 -20.95 28.57 10.04
N VAL A 454 -21.27 29.78 10.47
CA VAL A 454 -22.13 30.69 9.68
C VAL A 454 -21.51 30.98 8.30
N VAL A 455 -20.22 31.29 8.25
CA VAL A 455 -19.50 31.57 7.00
C VAL A 455 -19.39 30.31 6.15
N SER A 456 -19.10 29.16 6.74
CA SER A 456 -18.97 27.88 6.03
C SER A 456 -20.27 27.48 5.36
N VAL A 457 -21.41 27.62 6.07
CA VAL A 457 -22.72 27.28 5.52
C VAL A 457 -23.18 28.31 4.47
N SER A 458 -22.92 29.60 4.68
CA SER A 458 -23.30 30.66 3.74
C SER A 458 -22.43 30.70 2.48
N GLY A 459 -21.17 30.30 2.56
CA GLY A 459 -20.19 30.31 1.46
C GLY A 459 -20.26 29.08 0.57
N SER A 460 -20.90 28.02 1.02
CA SER A 460 -21.05 26.79 0.24
C SER A 460 -22.10 26.96 -0.84
N THR A 461 -21.76 26.76 -2.11
CA THR A 461 -22.73 26.78 -3.22
C THR A 461 -23.78 25.69 -3.02
N PRO A 462 -25.07 25.95 -3.31
CA PRO A 462 -26.15 24.97 -3.12
C PRO A 462 -25.94 23.61 -3.82
N ALA A 463 -25.06 23.53 -4.81
CA ALA A 463 -24.74 22.31 -5.53
C ALA A 463 -23.69 21.43 -4.82
N ALA A 464 -22.86 22.00 -3.94
CA ALA A 464 -21.90 21.25 -3.12
C ALA A 464 -22.50 20.81 -1.78
N LEU A 465 -23.58 21.47 -1.37
CA LEU A 465 -24.40 21.14 -0.23
C LEU A 465 -25.81 20.73 -0.72
N VAL A 466 -25.92 19.55 -1.32
CA VAL A 466 -27.02 18.69 -0.92
C VAL A 466 -26.46 17.87 0.22
N PRO A 467 -26.42 18.36 1.47
CA PRO A 467 -26.13 17.48 2.57
C PRO A 467 -27.26 16.49 2.55
N THR A 468 -26.94 15.25 2.33
CA THR A 468 -27.86 14.15 2.52
C THR A 468 -28.38 14.14 3.96
N PHE A 469 -27.89 15.06 4.80
CA PHE A 469 -28.30 15.21 6.21
C PHE A 469 -28.07 16.65 6.71
N VAL A 470 -28.85 17.05 7.68
CA VAL A 470 -28.73 18.34 8.39
C VAL A 470 -27.67 18.17 9.50
N PRO A 471 -26.54 18.91 9.46
CA PRO A 471 -25.54 18.84 10.53
C PRO A 471 -26.13 19.37 11.84
N THR A 472 -25.72 18.82 12.98
CA THR A 472 -26.14 19.29 14.30
C THR A 472 -24.97 19.99 14.98
N PHE A 473 -25.19 21.26 15.37
CA PHE A 473 -24.23 22.07 16.12
C PHE A 473 -24.71 22.28 17.55
N VAL A 474 -23.81 22.15 18.50
CA VAL A 474 -24.10 22.38 19.92
C VAL A 474 -23.16 23.45 20.45
N PHE A 475 -23.73 24.57 20.93
CA PHE A 475 -22.95 25.67 21.47
C PHE A 475 -23.20 25.80 23.00
N ASP A 476 -22.11 25.78 23.75
CA ASP A 476 -22.06 26.07 25.17
C ASP A 476 -21.26 27.35 25.42
N GLU A 477 -21.67 28.17 26.37
CA GLU A 477 -21.00 29.40 26.76
C GLU A 477 -20.81 30.46 25.63
N VAL A 478 -21.56 30.38 24.53
CA VAL A 478 -21.47 31.33 23.41
C VAL A 478 -21.80 32.77 23.86
N ASP A 479 -22.56 32.91 24.92
CA ASP A 479 -23.00 34.13 25.57
C ASP A 479 -22.08 34.61 26.72
N ALA A 480 -20.97 33.92 26.99
CA ALA A 480 -20.05 34.30 28.06
C ALA A 480 -19.40 35.67 27.78
N GLY A 481 -19.61 36.61 28.71
CA GLY A 481 -19.07 37.95 28.61
C GLY A 481 -19.82 38.89 27.64
N VAL A 482 -20.97 38.50 27.11
CA VAL A 482 -21.81 39.34 26.26
C VAL A 482 -23.16 39.64 26.94
N GLY A 483 -23.83 40.73 26.53
CA GLY A 483 -25.14 41.12 27.03
C GLY A 483 -25.73 42.26 26.18
N GLY A 484 -26.95 42.64 26.48
CA GLY A 484 -27.63 43.72 25.77
C GLY A 484 -27.73 43.50 24.26
N LYS A 485 -27.26 44.44 23.45
CA LYS A 485 -27.30 44.37 21.99
C LYS A 485 -26.48 43.19 21.43
N ALA A 486 -25.32 42.93 22.00
CA ALA A 486 -24.46 41.84 21.55
C ALA A 486 -25.13 40.46 21.74
N GLY A 487 -25.92 40.28 22.80
CA GLY A 487 -26.73 39.06 22.98
C GLY A 487 -27.79 38.88 21.91
N LEU A 488 -28.41 39.95 21.44
CA LEU A 488 -29.35 39.90 20.29
C LEU A 488 -28.64 39.53 19.00
N ASP A 489 -27.46 40.11 18.76
CA ASP A 489 -26.65 39.79 17.56
C ASP A 489 -26.22 38.33 17.55
N VAL A 490 -25.77 37.76 18.68
CA VAL A 490 -25.47 36.33 18.84
C VAL A 490 -26.71 35.48 18.54
N GLY A 491 -27.87 35.81 19.14
CA GLY A 491 -29.13 35.10 18.90
C GLY A 491 -29.54 35.10 17.42
N ALA A 492 -29.39 36.26 16.75
CA ALA A 492 -29.68 36.37 15.32
C ALA A 492 -28.75 35.49 14.45
N ARG A 493 -27.45 35.36 14.78
CA ARG A 493 -26.50 34.51 14.06
C ARG A 493 -26.79 33.01 14.27
N LEU A 494 -27.18 32.63 15.49
CA LEU A 494 -27.60 31.27 15.79
C LEU A 494 -28.90 30.91 15.03
N ALA A 495 -29.84 31.82 14.96
CA ALA A 495 -31.08 31.64 14.17
C ALA A 495 -30.78 31.55 12.66
N ALA A 496 -29.87 32.38 12.15
CA ALA A 496 -29.42 32.30 10.75
C ALA A 496 -28.76 30.93 10.45
N LEU A 497 -27.87 30.43 11.31
CA LEU A 497 -27.28 29.10 11.18
C LEU A 497 -28.35 28.00 11.21
N ALA A 498 -29.37 28.17 12.07
CA ALA A 498 -30.46 27.22 12.25
C ALA A 498 -31.40 27.06 11.04
N THR A 499 -31.33 27.96 10.06
CA THR A 499 -32.07 27.80 8.78
C THR A 499 -31.48 26.69 7.90
N HIS A 500 -30.22 26.28 8.14
CA HIS A 500 -29.50 25.30 7.33
C HIS A 500 -28.97 24.12 8.14
N ALA A 501 -28.98 24.22 9.46
CA ALA A 501 -28.45 23.24 10.38
C ALA A 501 -29.34 23.06 11.60
N GLN A 502 -29.24 21.93 12.29
CA GLN A 502 -29.83 21.80 13.62
C GLN A 502 -28.89 22.44 14.64
N VAL A 503 -29.41 23.39 15.44
CA VAL A 503 -28.61 24.13 16.42
C VAL A 503 -29.17 23.92 17.82
N VAL A 504 -28.33 23.52 18.75
CA VAL A 504 -28.65 23.41 20.19
C VAL A 504 -27.75 24.37 20.95
N VAL A 505 -28.34 25.24 21.75
CA VAL A 505 -27.59 26.27 22.48
C VAL A 505 -27.95 26.23 23.96
N VAL A 506 -26.92 26.27 24.78
CA VAL A 506 -27.02 26.48 26.23
C VAL A 506 -26.70 27.92 26.54
N THR A 507 -27.65 28.65 27.12
CA THR A 507 -27.48 30.08 27.39
C THR A 507 -28.13 30.48 28.72
N HIS A 508 -27.71 31.60 29.25
CA HIS A 508 -28.38 32.29 30.35
C HIS A 508 -29.04 33.60 29.89
N LEU A 509 -28.88 33.95 28.59
CA LEU A 509 -29.41 35.22 28.05
C LEU A 509 -30.81 35.03 27.43
N ALA A 510 -31.77 35.76 27.94
CA ALA A 510 -33.11 35.85 27.35
C ALA A 510 -33.08 36.37 25.90
N GLN A 511 -32.13 37.25 25.57
CA GLN A 511 -31.88 37.77 24.22
C GLN A 511 -31.61 36.68 23.20
N VAL A 512 -30.84 35.67 23.56
CA VAL A 512 -30.55 34.51 22.71
C VAL A 512 -31.77 33.58 22.67
N ALA A 513 -32.37 33.31 23.82
CA ALA A 513 -33.52 32.42 23.93
C ALA A 513 -34.77 32.94 23.18
N ALA A 514 -34.88 34.26 22.96
CA ALA A 514 -35.97 34.87 22.18
C ALA A 514 -36.03 34.36 20.72
N PHE A 515 -34.89 33.93 20.12
CA PHE A 515 -34.81 33.42 18.75
C PHE A 515 -35.11 31.92 18.63
N ALA A 516 -35.32 31.20 19.74
CA ALA A 516 -35.53 29.75 19.74
C ALA A 516 -36.79 29.32 18.99
N ASP A 517 -36.69 28.31 18.16
CA ASP A 517 -37.83 27.54 17.63
C ASP A 517 -38.41 26.64 18.73
N ARG A 518 -37.52 26.08 19.59
CA ARG A 518 -37.90 25.31 20.78
C ARG A 518 -37.12 25.79 21.99
N HIS A 519 -37.85 26.10 23.08
CA HIS A 519 -37.27 26.59 24.31
C HIS A 519 -37.44 25.57 25.43
N LEU A 520 -36.33 25.05 25.93
CA LEU A 520 -36.25 24.10 27.03
C LEU A 520 -35.69 24.81 28.27
N VAL A 521 -36.31 24.57 29.43
CA VAL A 521 -35.88 25.17 30.69
C VAL A 521 -35.47 24.08 31.68
N VAL A 522 -34.29 24.24 32.25
CA VAL A 522 -33.75 23.36 33.29
C VAL A 522 -34.14 23.96 34.64
N HIS A 523 -35.02 23.29 35.36
CA HIS A 523 -35.48 23.70 36.68
C HIS A 523 -34.85 22.86 37.77
N LYS A 524 -34.51 23.48 38.90
CA LYS A 524 -34.20 22.81 40.14
C LYS A 524 -35.49 22.47 40.88
N SER A 525 -35.61 21.25 41.32
CA SER A 525 -36.63 20.83 42.27
C SER A 525 -35.92 20.41 43.56
N ASP A 526 -36.14 21.19 44.63
CA ASP A 526 -35.64 20.84 45.95
C ASP A 526 -36.77 20.16 46.72
N ASP A 527 -36.60 18.87 47.03
CA ASP A 527 -37.50 18.13 47.97
C ASP A 527 -36.97 18.11 49.41
N GLY A 528 -35.94 18.93 49.67
CA GLY A 528 -35.31 19.08 51.00
C GLY A 528 -34.22 18.07 51.31
N SER A 529 -34.01 17.05 50.49
CA SER A 529 -32.97 16.03 50.71
C SER A 529 -31.92 15.93 49.61
N VAL A 530 -32.31 16.05 48.35
CA VAL A 530 -31.39 16.00 47.17
C VAL A 530 -31.93 16.91 46.08
N THR A 531 -31.09 17.84 45.62
CA THR A 531 -31.42 18.69 44.46
C THR A 531 -31.57 17.80 43.21
N ALA A 532 -32.75 17.84 42.61
CA ALA A 532 -33.03 17.19 41.34
C ALA A 532 -33.29 18.26 40.26
N SER A 533 -32.74 18.05 39.08
CA SER A 533 -33.04 18.91 37.92
C SER A 533 -33.91 18.16 36.95
N ALA A 534 -34.94 18.85 36.44
CA ALA A 534 -35.82 18.38 35.39
C ALA A 534 -35.76 19.36 34.20
N VAL A 535 -35.97 18.86 33.01
CA VAL A 535 -36.06 19.66 31.77
C VAL A 535 -37.51 19.73 31.33
N ARG A 536 -37.99 20.94 31.02
CA ARG A 536 -39.33 21.16 30.55
C ARG A 536 -39.33 22.09 29.34
N GLU A 537 -40.14 21.77 28.33
CA GLU A 537 -40.42 22.67 27.21
C GLU A 537 -41.38 23.77 27.69
N VAL A 538 -41.12 25.02 27.29
CA VAL A 538 -41.97 26.19 27.61
C VAL A 538 -42.43 26.85 26.33
N GLU A 539 -43.70 27.15 26.27
CA GLU A 539 -44.37 27.78 25.14
C GLU A 539 -45.30 28.92 25.61
N GLY A 540 -45.75 29.78 24.68
CA GLY A 540 -46.71 30.85 24.93
C GLY A 540 -46.36 31.73 26.13
N ASP A 541 -47.30 31.92 27.07
CA ASP A 541 -47.13 32.75 28.26
C ASP A 541 -46.03 32.24 29.22
N GLU A 542 -45.79 30.94 29.29
CA GLU A 542 -44.71 30.40 30.11
C GLU A 542 -43.34 30.81 29.59
N ARG A 543 -43.16 30.75 28.25
CA ARG A 543 -41.93 31.22 27.59
C ARG A 543 -41.74 32.72 27.83
N LEU A 544 -42.77 33.53 27.73
CA LEU A 544 -42.68 34.98 27.99
C LEU A 544 -42.26 35.28 29.43
N ARG A 545 -42.76 34.52 30.40
CA ARG A 545 -42.38 34.67 31.81
C ARG A 545 -40.91 34.25 32.03
N GLU A 546 -40.44 33.21 31.37
CA GLU A 546 -39.04 32.77 31.49
C GLU A 546 -38.10 33.80 30.84
N LEU A 547 -38.46 34.39 29.68
CA LEU A 547 -37.69 35.42 29.02
C LEU A 547 -37.64 36.75 29.79
N ALA A 548 -38.63 36.99 30.66
CA ALA A 548 -38.71 38.20 31.49
C ALA A 548 -37.97 38.09 32.83
N ARG A 549 -37.50 36.91 33.20
CA ARG A 549 -36.67 36.69 34.38
C ARG A 549 -35.25 37.18 34.18
#